data_12e30f2e204c125be68ed8ae5dbad1a9
#
_entry.id   12e30f2e204c125be68ed8ae5dbad1a9
#
_cell.length_a   1.000
_cell.length_b   1.000
_cell.length_c   1.000
_cell.angle_alpha   90.00
_cell.angle_beta   90.00
_cell.angle_gamma   90.00
#
_symmetry.space_group_name_H-M   'P 1'
#
loop_
_entity.id
_entity.type
_entity.pdbx_description
1 polymer ?
#
loop_
_entity_poly.entity_id
_entity_poly.type
_entity_poly.pdbx_seq_one_letter_code
_entity_poly.pdbx_strand_id
1 'polypeptide(L)'
;IVAGTTVQYASSATTRATITASMKISRDEIREAVRTLHGNNAGKLTRMVNPGTGFNTSPISACFIGIISHNTLFDLKDEVGWIPVEEYANKSDVMEGEVGALDEVRFVMTTNASTFASTVTVHGTLILGSDFYGISRVSGEALRNIIKPLGSAGTSDPLDQNSTSGWKASFVAKILNENFGLRIEHAVS
;
A
#
# COMPACT_ATOMS: atom_id res chain seq x y z
N ILE A 1 3.42 8.04 3.99
CA ILE A 1 2.93 7.88 2.59
C ILE A 1 1.56 8.54 2.42
N VAL A 2 0.69 8.49 3.42
CA VAL A 2 -0.67 9.05 3.33
C VAL A 2 -0.69 10.57 3.26
N ALA A 3 0.24 11.26 3.89
CA ALA A 3 0.42 12.69 3.79
C ALA A 3 1.22 13.03 2.52
N GLY A 4 0.79 14.01 1.74
CA GLY A 4 1.48 14.45 0.52
C GLY A 4 1.03 13.75 -0.77
N THR A 5 -0.03 12.93 -0.75
CA THR A 5 -0.65 12.41 -1.98
C THR A 5 -1.75 13.36 -2.46
N THR A 6 -1.91 13.45 -3.77
CA THR A 6 -3.09 14.09 -4.38
C THR A 6 -4.35 13.40 -3.91
N VAL A 7 -5.36 14.18 -3.49
CA VAL A 7 -6.61 13.65 -2.93
C VAL A 7 -7.73 13.84 -3.93
N GLN A 8 -8.46 12.76 -4.21
CA GLN A 8 -9.73 12.74 -4.91
C GLN A 8 -10.82 12.37 -3.92
N TYR A 9 -11.95 13.02 -3.98
CA TYR A 9 -13.10 12.73 -3.12
C TYR A 9 -14.16 11.99 -3.93
N ALA A 10 -14.79 10.98 -3.30
CA ALA A 10 -15.84 10.21 -3.96
C ALA A 10 -17.06 11.07 -4.30
N SER A 11 -17.68 10.76 -5.45
CA SER A 11 -18.89 11.42 -5.95
C SER A 11 -18.68 12.94 -6.10
N SER A 12 -19.61 13.74 -5.64
CA SER A 12 -19.58 15.21 -5.75
C SER A 12 -18.92 15.91 -4.56
N ALA A 13 -18.28 15.17 -3.64
CA ALA A 13 -17.60 15.77 -2.50
C ALA A 13 -16.39 16.61 -2.96
N THR A 14 -16.21 17.77 -2.34
CA THR A 14 -15.08 18.66 -2.60
C THR A 14 -14.09 18.70 -1.43
N THR A 15 -14.51 18.23 -0.28
CA THR A 15 -13.71 18.15 0.93
C THR A 15 -14.08 16.89 1.72
N ARG A 16 -13.21 16.47 2.61
CA ARG A 16 -13.48 15.35 3.51
C ARG A 16 -14.75 15.55 4.36
N ALA A 17 -15.01 16.78 4.76
CA ALA A 17 -16.17 17.11 5.60
C ALA A 17 -17.52 16.98 4.86
N THR A 18 -17.50 17.05 3.52
CA THR A 18 -18.70 16.92 2.69
C THR A 18 -19.02 15.48 2.29
N ILE A 19 -18.19 14.52 2.66
CA ILE A 19 -18.45 13.11 2.40
C ILE A 19 -19.61 12.63 3.28
N THR A 20 -20.62 12.04 2.65
CA THR A 20 -21.78 11.42 3.30
C THR A 20 -21.70 9.90 3.21
N ALA A 21 -22.49 9.19 3.99
CA ALA A 21 -22.50 7.72 4.00
C ALA A 21 -22.87 7.07 2.65
N SER A 22 -23.53 7.83 1.77
CA SER A 22 -23.88 7.34 0.42
C SER A 22 -22.75 7.49 -0.60
N MET A 23 -21.70 8.24 -0.30
CA MET A 23 -20.58 8.50 -1.20
C MET A 23 -19.52 7.41 -1.07
N LYS A 24 -19.85 6.23 -1.57
CA LYS A 24 -18.96 5.07 -1.60
C LYS A 24 -18.00 5.14 -2.77
N ILE A 25 -16.98 4.29 -2.73
CA ILE A 25 -16.10 4.11 -3.86
C ILE A 25 -16.87 3.45 -5.00
N SER A 26 -16.69 3.93 -6.22
CA SER A 26 -17.26 3.36 -7.42
C SER A 26 -16.21 3.16 -8.51
N ARG A 27 -16.58 2.43 -9.55
CA ARG A 27 -15.72 2.23 -10.72
C ARG A 27 -15.34 3.54 -11.39
N ASP A 28 -16.24 4.52 -11.41
CA ASP A 28 -15.98 5.80 -12.09
C ASP A 28 -14.88 6.61 -11.38
N GLU A 29 -14.84 6.61 -10.03
CA GLU A 29 -13.75 7.24 -9.29
C GLU A 29 -12.40 6.55 -9.57
N ILE A 30 -12.38 5.21 -9.70
CA ILE A 30 -11.16 4.48 -10.02
C ILE A 30 -10.68 4.84 -11.42
N ARG A 31 -11.58 4.91 -12.40
CA ARG A 31 -11.25 5.32 -13.78
C ARG A 31 -10.76 6.75 -13.86
N GLU A 32 -11.33 7.65 -13.08
CA GLU A 32 -10.87 9.04 -12.99
C GLU A 32 -9.47 9.13 -12.38
N ALA A 33 -9.20 8.36 -11.33
CA ALA A 33 -7.87 8.25 -10.73
C ALA A 33 -6.84 7.71 -11.74
N VAL A 34 -7.18 6.64 -12.47
CA VAL A 34 -6.31 6.08 -13.52
C VAL A 34 -6.07 7.10 -14.62
N ARG A 35 -7.10 7.83 -15.07
CA ARG A 35 -6.96 8.92 -16.05
C ARG A 35 -6.00 10.01 -15.57
N THR A 36 -6.09 10.39 -14.30
CA THR A 36 -5.19 11.39 -13.69
C THR A 36 -3.75 10.89 -13.66
N LEU A 37 -3.53 9.63 -13.28
CA LEU A 37 -2.19 9.02 -13.27
C LEU A 37 -1.59 8.93 -14.68
N HIS A 38 -2.38 8.58 -15.68
CA HIS A 38 -1.94 8.60 -17.09
C HIS A 38 -1.60 10.03 -17.55
N GLY A 39 -2.42 11.02 -17.18
CA GLY A 39 -2.16 12.43 -17.47
C GLY A 39 -0.86 12.93 -16.86
N ASN A 40 -0.47 12.40 -15.73
CA ASN A 40 0.79 12.69 -15.05
C ASN A 40 1.98 11.85 -15.57
N ASN A 41 1.78 11.02 -16.58
CA ASN A 41 2.76 10.05 -17.08
C ASN A 41 3.27 9.08 -16.01
N ALA A 42 2.45 8.69 -15.05
CA ALA A 42 2.81 7.69 -14.05
C ALA A 42 3.04 6.33 -14.71
N GLY A 43 4.20 5.74 -14.49
CA GLY A 43 4.52 4.42 -14.98
C GLY A 43 3.69 3.35 -14.27
N LYS A 44 3.26 2.32 -15.01
CA LYS A 44 2.68 1.12 -14.40
C LYS A 44 3.78 0.26 -13.81
N LEU A 45 3.43 -0.50 -12.78
CA LEU A 45 4.32 -1.51 -12.21
C LEU A 45 4.37 -2.72 -13.13
N THR A 46 5.59 -3.07 -13.56
CA THR A 46 5.88 -4.21 -14.44
C THR A 46 6.84 -5.20 -13.82
N ARG A 47 7.34 -4.91 -12.58
CA ARG A 47 8.32 -5.76 -11.90
C ARG A 47 7.65 -7.00 -11.32
N MET A 48 8.39 -8.08 -11.24
CA MET A 48 7.99 -9.28 -10.52
C MET A 48 7.77 -8.96 -9.05
N VAL A 49 6.66 -9.43 -8.50
CA VAL A 49 6.33 -9.22 -7.09
C VAL A 49 7.03 -10.26 -6.20
N ASN A 50 7.15 -11.48 -6.68
CA ASN A 50 7.87 -12.57 -6.02
C ASN A 50 8.93 -13.15 -6.96
N PRO A 51 10.18 -12.62 -6.95
CA PRO A 51 11.26 -13.21 -7.70
C PRO A 51 11.58 -14.59 -7.08
N GLY A 52 11.07 -15.65 -7.69
CA GLY A 52 11.46 -17.02 -7.34
C GLY A 52 12.89 -17.33 -7.81
N THR A 53 13.53 -18.30 -7.18
CA THR A 53 14.84 -18.82 -7.62
C THR A 53 14.72 -19.81 -8.79
N GLY A 54 13.51 -20.07 -9.28
CA GLY A 54 13.23 -20.98 -10.38
C GLY A 54 13.24 -20.31 -11.75
N PHE A 55 13.56 -21.09 -12.78
CA PHE A 55 13.35 -20.73 -14.17
C PHE A 55 11.84 -20.68 -14.43
N ASN A 56 11.28 -19.68 -15.01
CA ASN A 56 9.86 -19.39 -15.30
C ASN A 56 9.17 -18.42 -14.33
N THR A 57 9.86 -17.44 -13.85
CA THR A 57 9.19 -16.31 -13.23
C THR A 57 8.70 -15.37 -14.32
N SER A 58 7.38 -15.20 -14.46
CA SER A 58 6.81 -14.20 -15.36
C SER A 58 6.53 -12.90 -14.59
N PRO A 59 6.79 -11.74 -15.20
CA PRO A 59 6.43 -10.48 -14.59
C PRO A 59 4.89 -10.36 -14.54
N ILE A 60 4.37 -9.66 -13.53
CA ILE A 60 2.95 -9.30 -13.51
C ILE A 60 2.61 -8.41 -14.70
N SER A 61 1.37 -8.48 -15.16
CA SER A 61 0.86 -7.54 -16.15
C SER A 61 1.02 -6.11 -15.67
N ALA A 62 1.38 -5.20 -16.56
CA ALA A 62 1.54 -3.79 -16.22
C ALA A 62 0.24 -3.21 -15.63
N CYS A 63 0.29 -2.78 -14.39
CA CYS A 63 -0.86 -2.29 -13.65
C CYS A 63 -0.47 -1.20 -12.64
N PHE A 64 -1.45 -0.44 -12.19
CA PHE A 64 -1.34 0.34 -10.96
C PHE A 64 -1.67 -0.54 -9.77
N ILE A 65 -1.17 -0.21 -8.59
CA ILE A 65 -1.49 -0.93 -7.36
C ILE A 65 -2.43 -0.09 -6.51
N GLY A 66 -3.59 -0.67 -6.19
CA GLY A 66 -4.55 -0.13 -5.24
C GLY A 66 -4.37 -0.75 -3.86
N ILE A 67 -4.29 0.06 -2.81
CA ILE A 67 -4.28 -0.41 -1.43
C ILE A 67 -5.61 -0.01 -0.80
N ILE A 68 -6.37 -1.00 -0.36
CA ILE A 68 -7.73 -0.84 0.17
C ILE A 68 -7.87 -1.40 1.58
N SER A 69 -8.88 -0.89 2.29
CA SER A 69 -9.31 -1.50 3.54
C SER A 69 -10.20 -2.73 3.29
N HIS A 70 -10.32 -3.60 4.29
CA HIS A 70 -11.23 -4.74 4.21
C HIS A 70 -12.71 -4.33 4.04
N ASN A 71 -13.11 -3.18 4.60
CA ASN A 71 -14.46 -2.65 4.44
C ASN A 71 -14.71 -2.16 3.01
N THR A 72 -13.74 -1.47 2.41
CA THR A 72 -13.80 -1.00 1.02
C THR A 72 -13.93 -2.16 0.02
N LEU A 73 -13.33 -3.31 0.34
CA LEU A 73 -13.43 -4.49 -0.51
C LEU A 73 -14.89 -4.96 -0.69
N PHE A 74 -15.71 -4.83 0.36
CA PHE A 74 -17.12 -5.21 0.31
C PHE A 74 -17.86 -4.41 -0.78
N ASP A 75 -17.68 -3.10 -0.81
CA ASP A 75 -18.30 -2.23 -1.81
C ASP A 75 -17.73 -2.46 -3.24
N LEU A 76 -16.42 -2.70 -3.35
CA LEU A 76 -15.78 -2.94 -4.65
C LEU A 76 -16.20 -4.27 -5.32
N LYS A 77 -16.53 -5.29 -4.54
CA LYS A 77 -17.01 -6.56 -5.09
C LYS A 77 -18.35 -6.45 -5.80
N ASP A 78 -19.15 -5.46 -5.44
CA ASP A 78 -20.46 -5.20 -6.06
C ASP A 78 -20.34 -4.36 -7.35
N GLU A 79 -19.14 -3.82 -7.64
CA GLU A 79 -18.92 -2.97 -8.81
C GLU A 79 -18.80 -3.77 -10.11
N VAL A 80 -19.42 -3.25 -11.16
CA VAL A 80 -19.38 -3.87 -12.49
C VAL A 80 -17.97 -3.87 -13.05
N GLY A 81 -17.49 -5.05 -13.42
CA GLY A 81 -16.14 -5.25 -13.98
C GLY A 81 -15.10 -5.65 -12.95
N TRP A 82 -15.47 -5.84 -11.70
CA TRP A 82 -14.59 -6.45 -10.71
C TRP A 82 -14.22 -7.87 -11.11
N ILE A 83 -12.94 -8.18 -11.11
CA ILE A 83 -12.39 -9.52 -11.40
C ILE A 83 -11.72 -10.00 -10.13
N PRO A 84 -12.31 -10.97 -9.41
CA PRO A 84 -11.68 -11.55 -8.23
C PRO A 84 -10.45 -12.38 -8.61
N VAL A 85 -9.51 -12.53 -7.68
CA VAL A 85 -8.26 -13.28 -7.90
C VAL A 85 -8.52 -14.73 -8.30
N GLU A 86 -9.63 -15.32 -7.84
CA GLU A 86 -10.03 -16.68 -8.17
C GLU A 86 -10.29 -16.88 -9.67
N GLU A 87 -10.67 -15.82 -10.38
CA GLU A 87 -11.00 -15.84 -11.81
C GLU A 87 -9.80 -15.50 -12.71
N TYR A 88 -8.63 -15.20 -12.16
CA TYR A 88 -7.46 -14.90 -12.96
C TYR A 88 -7.02 -16.10 -13.80
N ALA A 89 -6.74 -15.84 -15.07
CA ALA A 89 -6.27 -16.86 -16.00
C ALA A 89 -4.92 -17.47 -15.59
N ASN A 90 -4.07 -16.68 -14.95
CA ASN A 90 -2.78 -17.13 -14.44
C ASN A 90 -2.63 -16.74 -12.95
N LYS A 91 -2.59 -17.75 -12.08
CA LYS A 91 -2.47 -17.57 -10.62
C LYS A 91 -1.02 -17.45 -10.15
N SER A 92 -0.04 -17.69 -11.01
CA SER A 92 1.38 -17.55 -10.63
C SER A 92 1.82 -16.11 -10.45
N ASP A 93 1.06 -15.16 -11.01
CA ASP A 93 1.38 -13.73 -11.03
C ASP A 93 0.58 -12.92 -9.98
N VAL A 94 0.02 -13.60 -8.98
CA VAL A 94 -0.78 -12.95 -7.92
C VAL A 94 0.14 -12.40 -6.85
N MET A 95 -0.10 -11.14 -6.45
CA MET A 95 0.60 -10.49 -5.34
C MET A 95 0.09 -11.04 -4.00
N GLU A 96 0.97 -11.09 -2.99
CA GLU A 96 0.54 -11.44 -1.63
C GLU A 96 -0.48 -10.42 -1.11
N GLY A 97 -1.63 -10.91 -0.66
CA GLY A 97 -2.74 -10.07 -0.19
C GLY A 97 -3.57 -9.43 -1.29
N GLU A 98 -3.35 -9.80 -2.55
CA GLU A 98 -4.19 -9.35 -3.66
C GLU A 98 -5.58 -9.99 -3.59
N VAL A 99 -6.59 -9.18 -3.85
CA VAL A 99 -8.01 -9.60 -3.74
C VAL A 99 -8.77 -9.53 -5.05
N GLY A 100 -8.30 -8.76 -6.00
CA GLY A 100 -8.92 -8.64 -7.31
C GLY A 100 -8.37 -7.46 -8.10
N ALA A 101 -8.94 -7.27 -9.28
CA ALA A 101 -8.60 -6.17 -10.18
C ALA A 101 -9.86 -5.48 -10.71
N LEU A 102 -9.74 -4.20 -10.96
CA LEU A 102 -10.76 -3.40 -11.64
C LEU A 102 -10.07 -2.43 -12.58
N ASP A 103 -10.49 -2.47 -13.85
CA ASP A 103 -9.84 -1.75 -14.93
C ASP A 103 -8.31 -2.03 -14.96
N GLU A 104 -7.46 -1.04 -14.78
CA GLU A 104 -5.99 -1.18 -14.81
C GLU A 104 -5.35 -1.21 -13.42
N VAL A 105 -6.15 -1.37 -12.37
CA VAL A 105 -5.70 -1.37 -10.96
C VAL A 105 -5.87 -2.75 -10.36
N ARG A 106 -4.82 -3.27 -9.75
CA ARG A 106 -4.84 -4.48 -8.94
C ARG A 106 -4.87 -4.10 -7.46
N PHE A 107 -5.77 -4.67 -6.72
CA PHE A 107 -6.04 -4.27 -5.34
C PHE A 107 -5.46 -5.24 -4.33
N VAL A 108 -4.72 -4.67 -3.39
CA VAL A 108 -4.18 -5.37 -2.22
C VAL A 108 -4.95 -4.90 -0.99
N MET A 109 -5.47 -5.84 -0.23
CA MET A 109 -6.23 -5.55 0.99
C MET A 109 -5.30 -5.45 2.20
N THR A 110 -5.57 -4.48 3.07
CA THR A 110 -4.91 -4.36 4.36
C THR A 110 -5.89 -3.93 5.45
N THR A 111 -5.68 -4.44 6.67
CA THR A 111 -6.42 -4.00 7.86
C THR A 111 -5.87 -2.69 8.44
N ASN A 112 -4.66 -2.28 8.02
CA ASN A 112 -3.99 -1.05 8.46
C ASN A 112 -4.21 0.13 7.50
N ALA A 113 -5.26 0.08 6.66
CA ALA A 113 -5.61 1.19 5.79
C ALA A 113 -5.97 2.42 6.60
N SER A 114 -5.62 3.60 6.06
CA SER A 114 -5.91 4.86 6.75
C SER A 114 -7.41 5.16 6.79
N THR A 115 -7.87 5.50 7.97
CA THR A 115 -9.21 6.01 8.21
C THR A 115 -9.14 7.40 8.81
N PHE A 116 -10.11 8.23 8.52
CA PHE A 116 -10.16 9.61 8.99
C PHE A 116 -11.51 9.87 9.66
N ALA A 117 -11.47 10.44 10.85
CA ALA A 117 -12.67 10.90 11.53
C ALA A 117 -13.20 12.16 10.84
N SER A 118 -14.48 12.14 10.48
CA SER A 118 -15.23 13.25 9.93
C SER A 118 -16.69 13.09 10.34
N THR A 119 -17.64 13.68 9.62
CA THR A 119 -19.10 13.46 9.83
C THR A 119 -19.45 11.97 9.76
N VAL A 120 -18.78 11.26 8.86
CA VAL A 120 -18.75 9.80 8.78
C VAL A 120 -17.31 9.32 8.82
N THR A 121 -17.07 8.04 9.12
CA THR A 121 -15.73 7.48 8.99
C THR A 121 -15.35 7.40 7.51
N VAL A 122 -14.32 8.16 7.15
CA VAL A 122 -13.83 8.23 5.77
C VAL A 122 -12.66 7.24 5.61
N HIS A 123 -12.72 6.43 4.58
CA HIS A 123 -11.67 5.49 4.22
C HIS A 123 -10.82 6.05 3.08
N GLY A 124 -9.52 5.80 3.13
CA GLY A 124 -8.58 6.22 2.10
C GLY A 124 -8.10 5.03 1.28
N THR A 125 -8.49 4.97 0.01
CA THR A 125 -7.94 4.04 -0.97
C THR A 125 -6.76 4.70 -1.67
N LEU A 126 -5.60 4.06 -1.68
CA LEU A 126 -4.40 4.56 -2.36
C LEU A 126 -4.24 3.86 -3.70
N ILE A 127 -4.05 4.62 -4.78
CA ILE A 127 -3.68 4.10 -6.09
C ILE A 127 -2.30 4.62 -6.43
N LEU A 128 -1.36 3.71 -6.68
CA LEU A 128 0.06 3.99 -6.81
C LEU A 128 0.59 3.52 -8.16
N GLY A 129 1.35 4.39 -8.81
CA GLY A 129 2.19 4.04 -9.94
C GLY A 129 3.62 3.68 -9.52
N SER A 130 4.46 3.33 -10.48
CA SER A 130 5.88 3.12 -10.25
C SER A 130 6.55 4.43 -9.82
N ASP A 131 7.61 4.29 -9.03
CA ASP A 131 8.45 5.42 -8.57
C ASP A 131 7.70 6.49 -7.76
N PHE A 132 6.51 6.16 -7.21
CA PHE A 132 5.79 7.05 -6.31
C PHE A 132 6.58 7.27 -5.02
N TYR A 133 7.09 6.19 -4.40
CA TYR A 133 7.89 6.27 -3.18
C TYR A 133 9.11 5.36 -3.25
N GLY A 134 10.11 5.71 -2.47
CA GLY A 134 11.32 4.91 -2.30
C GLY A 134 11.61 4.62 -0.84
N ILE A 135 12.20 3.46 -0.61
CA ILE A 135 12.73 3.05 0.69
C ILE A 135 14.24 2.97 0.56
N SER A 136 14.93 3.78 1.35
CA SER A 136 16.40 3.76 1.43
C SER A 136 16.83 2.97 2.66
N ARG A 137 17.91 2.20 2.51
CA ARG A 137 18.59 1.51 3.60
C ARG A 137 20.05 1.93 3.59
N VAL A 138 20.59 2.19 4.77
CA VAL A 138 22.03 2.45 4.90
C VAL A 138 22.76 1.11 4.76
N SER A 139 23.75 1.06 3.88
CA SER A 139 24.57 -0.15 3.68
C SER A 139 25.26 -0.53 4.99
N GLY A 140 25.15 -1.80 5.39
CA GLY A 140 25.67 -2.31 6.65
C GLY A 140 24.82 -2.02 7.90
N GLU A 141 23.80 -1.18 7.81
CA GLU A 141 22.87 -0.82 8.90
C GLU A 141 21.45 -1.38 8.69
N ALA A 142 21.33 -2.50 7.99
CA ALA A 142 20.10 -3.28 7.93
C ALA A 142 19.70 -3.74 9.35
N LEU A 143 18.55 -4.41 9.48
CA LEU A 143 18.13 -4.96 10.78
C LEU A 143 19.28 -5.77 11.39
N ARG A 144 19.81 -5.29 12.51
CA ARG A 144 20.91 -5.90 13.23
C ARG A 144 20.46 -6.26 14.63
N ASN A 145 20.58 -7.53 14.97
CA ASN A 145 20.42 -7.99 16.35
C ASN A 145 21.75 -7.90 17.07
N ILE A 146 21.74 -7.33 18.26
CA ILE A 146 22.93 -7.14 19.12
C ILE A 146 22.65 -7.86 20.43
N ILE A 147 23.42 -8.92 20.68
CA ILE A 147 23.35 -9.69 21.91
C ILE A 147 24.59 -9.37 22.71
N LYS A 148 24.40 -8.97 23.96
CA LYS A 148 25.42 -8.78 24.97
C LYS A 148 25.31 -9.93 25.98
N PRO A 149 26.22 -10.92 25.95
CA PRO A 149 26.20 -12.04 26.90
C PRO A 149 26.59 -11.57 28.31
N LEU A 150 26.42 -12.45 29.28
CA LEU A 150 26.92 -12.26 30.66
C LEU A 150 28.41 -11.92 30.60
N GLY A 151 28.87 -11.03 31.47
CA GLY A 151 30.24 -10.56 31.50
C GLY A 151 30.59 -9.46 30.49
N SER A 152 29.66 -9.10 29.57
CA SER A 152 29.93 -8.06 28.57
C SER A 152 29.77 -6.62 29.06
N ALA A 153 29.18 -6.42 30.23
CA ALA A 153 28.89 -5.10 30.79
C ALA A 153 30.06 -4.51 31.59
N GLY A 154 31.14 -5.29 31.87
CA GLY A 154 32.30 -4.86 32.65
C GLY A 154 31.91 -4.37 34.03
N THR A 155 32.40 -3.22 34.43
CA THR A 155 32.19 -2.65 35.80
C THR A 155 30.74 -2.24 36.08
N SER A 156 29.85 -2.19 35.03
CA SER A 156 28.44 -1.88 35.24
C SER A 156 27.63 -3.07 35.78
N ASP A 157 28.13 -4.29 35.63
CA ASP A 157 27.55 -5.52 36.18
C ASP A 157 28.69 -6.41 36.72
N PRO A 158 29.23 -6.09 37.91
CA PRO A 158 30.39 -6.77 38.42
C PRO A 158 30.12 -8.22 38.90
N LEU A 159 28.86 -8.62 38.95
CA LEU A 159 28.44 -9.98 39.29
C LEU A 159 28.04 -10.81 38.06
N ASP A 160 28.16 -10.24 36.86
CA ASP A 160 27.81 -10.89 35.58
C ASP A 160 26.41 -11.53 35.55
N GLN A 161 25.43 -10.85 36.16
CA GLN A 161 24.07 -11.38 36.29
C GLN A 161 23.14 -10.99 35.15
N ASN A 162 23.52 -10.03 34.33
CA ASN A 162 22.65 -9.48 33.28
C ASN A 162 23.19 -9.76 31.88
N SER A 163 22.27 -10.23 30.99
CA SER A 163 22.48 -10.24 29.56
C SER A 163 21.44 -9.36 28.90
N THR A 164 21.79 -8.70 27.80
CA THR A 164 20.87 -7.85 27.06
C THR A 164 20.82 -8.22 25.60
N SER A 165 19.61 -8.18 25.04
CA SER A 165 19.37 -8.33 23.60
C SER A 165 18.68 -7.08 23.10
N GLY A 166 19.22 -6.49 22.06
CA GLY A 166 18.67 -5.30 21.40
C GLY A 166 18.71 -5.44 19.89
N TRP A 167 17.93 -4.64 19.21
CA TRP A 167 17.97 -4.55 17.77
C TRP A 167 18.01 -3.09 17.32
N LYS A 168 18.61 -2.84 16.19
CA LYS A 168 18.52 -1.55 15.50
C LYS A 168 18.36 -1.74 14.01
N ALA A 169 17.67 -0.80 13.38
CA ALA A 169 17.56 -0.71 11.94
C ALA A 169 17.56 0.76 11.53
N SER A 170 18.21 1.07 10.41
CA SER A 170 18.22 2.40 9.82
C SER A 170 17.57 2.33 8.44
N PHE A 171 16.43 2.96 8.29
CA PHE A 171 15.73 3.07 7.01
C PHE A 171 14.95 4.37 6.95
N VAL A 172 14.69 4.84 5.76
CA VAL A 172 13.80 5.97 5.51
C VAL A 172 12.91 5.66 4.31
N ALA A 173 11.63 6.01 4.42
CA ALA A 173 10.69 5.98 3.32
C ALA A 173 10.30 7.43 2.96
N LYS A 174 10.37 7.77 1.68
CA LYS A 174 10.04 9.11 1.19
C LYS A 174 9.26 9.01 -0.12
N ILE A 175 8.29 9.91 -0.30
CA ILE A 175 7.62 10.11 -1.57
C ILE A 175 8.63 10.76 -2.53
N LEU A 176 8.80 10.16 -3.70
CA LEU A 176 9.70 10.63 -4.75
C LEU A 176 8.96 11.58 -5.70
N ASN A 177 7.76 11.23 -6.10
CA ASN A 177 6.92 12.07 -6.95
C ASN A 177 5.45 11.96 -6.51
N GLU A 178 4.90 13.07 -6.02
CA GLU A 178 3.52 13.13 -5.51
C GLU A 178 2.47 12.92 -6.61
N ASN A 179 2.80 13.22 -7.86
CA ASN A 179 1.89 13.08 -9.00
C ASN A 179 1.69 11.62 -9.44
N PHE A 180 2.53 10.69 -8.97
CA PHE A 180 2.46 9.27 -9.33
C PHE A 180 1.64 8.44 -8.35
N GLY A 181 0.99 9.07 -7.41
CA GLY A 181 0.06 8.42 -6.48
C GLY A 181 -1.15 9.30 -6.21
N LEU A 182 -2.26 8.65 -5.95
CA LEU A 182 -3.53 9.32 -5.68
C LEU A 182 -4.24 8.60 -4.53
N ARG A 183 -4.90 9.38 -3.68
CA ARG A 183 -5.74 8.87 -2.60
C ARG A 183 -7.20 9.23 -2.87
N ILE A 184 -8.05 8.22 -2.95
CA ILE A 184 -9.50 8.40 -3.03
C ILE A 184 -10.05 8.33 -1.61
N GLU A 185 -10.72 9.37 -1.17
CA GLU A 185 -11.42 9.42 0.12
C GLU A 185 -12.92 9.20 -0.10
N HIS A 186 -13.46 8.19 0.58
CA HIS A 186 -14.85 7.73 0.41
C HIS A 186 -15.42 7.17 1.70
N ALA A 187 -16.75 7.05 1.78
CA ALA A 187 -17.42 6.28 2.80
C ALA A 187 -17.45 4.79 2.44
N VAL A 188 -17.84 3.95 3.38
CA VAL A 188 -18.06 2.50 3.18
C VAL A 188 -19.42 2.10 3.74
N SER A 189 -19.89 0.93 3.32
CA SER A 189 -21.15 0.32 3.81
C SER A 189 -21.14 0.02 5.30
#